data_4bc5283762f0067d04970de66c4331fa
#
_entry.id   4bc5283762f0067d04970de66c4331fa
#
_cell.length_a   1.000
_cell.length_b   1.000
_cell.length_c   1.000
_cell.angle_alpha   90.00
_cell.angle_beta   90.00
_cell.angle_gamma   90.00
#
_symmetry.space_group_name_H-M   'P 1'
#
loop_
_entity.id
_entity.type
_entity.pdbx_description
1 polymer ?
#
loop_
_entity_poly.entity_id
_entity_poly.type
_entity_poly.pdbx_seq_one_letter_code
_entity_poly.pdbx_strand_id
1 'polypeptide(L)'
;DATYWSAAYKSAPDAMHPIYSNGMWGWYAPRDADVPNSAYFLATGGTEKRTTTKVTTDFILEQDLAMLTKGLKFKANFSMDYRFVEKSRGINDQYNDSQRMWVDPNTGEISYKFDPDSGTGIDKVENPIYWSTQAGSADIGSTYRKLYYSLQLDYARKFGDHEVSALGLFSRLKEAQGS
;
A
#
# COMPACT_ATOMS: atom_id res chain seq x y z
N ASP A 1 16.00 3.88 9.65
CA ASP A 1 16.13 3.47 11.08
C ASP A 1 17.34 4.11 11.79
N ALA A 2 18.53 4.14 11.17
CA ALA A 2 19.73 4.76 11.78
C ALA A 2 19.54 6.25 12.06
N THR A 3 18.77 6.96 11.24
CA THR A 3 18.51 8.40 11.39
C THR A 3 17.71 8.72 12.64
N TYR A 4 16.68 7.93 12.95
CA TYR A 4 15.83 8.14 14.13
C TYR A 4 16.59 7.88 15.44
N TRP A 5 17.38 6.81 15.48
CA TRP A 5 18.24 6.50 16.61
C TRP A 5 19.31 7.58 16.81
N SER A 6 19.95 8.01 15.71
CA SER A 6 20.93 9.09 15.77
C SER A 6 20.31 10.38 16.32
N ALA A 7 19.09 10.72 15.92
CA ALA A 7 18.38 11.87 16.44
C ALA A 7 18.09 11.74 17.94
N ALA A 8 17.65 10.58 18.39
CA ALA A 8 17.35 10.33 19.81
C ALA A 8 18.58 10.44 20.71
N TYR A 9 19.74 9.97 20.24
CA TYR A 9 20.99 10.05 21.03
C TYR A 9 21.66 11.42 21.03
N LYS A 10 21.39 12.26 20.03
CA LYS A 10 21.99 13.60 19.91
C LYS A 10 21.23 14.68 20.67
N SER A 11 19.98 14.40 21.05
CA SER A 11 19.12 15.35 21.74
C SER A 11 19.26 15.19 23.24
N ALA A 12 19.77 16.23 23.94
CA ALA A 12 19.67 16.30 25.38
C ALA A 12 18.21 16.52 25.79
N PRO A 13 17.69 15.87 26.86
CA PRO A 13 16.30 15.96 27.27
C PRO A 13 15.79 17.37 27.55
N ASP A 14 16.70 18.26 27.93
CA ASP A 14 16.45 19.64 28.32
C ASP A 14 16.72 20.66 27.19
N ALA A 15 17.21 20.22 26.03
CA ALA A 15 17.54 21.13 24.93
C ALA A 15 16.30 21.78 24.31
N MET A 16 15.21 21.04 24.20
CA MET A 16 13.94 21.51 23.62
C MET A 16 12.78 20.58 23.97
N HIS A 17 11.57 21.11 23.95
CA HIS A 17 10.38 20.25 23.96
C HIS A 17 10.22 19.57 22.59
N PRO A 18 9.88 18.27 22.55
CA PRO A 18 9.59 17.59 21.28
C PRO A 18 8.47 18.25 20.48
N ILE A 19 7.42 18.68 21.17
CA ILE A 19 6.29 19.45 20.62
C ILE A 19 5.80 20.45 21.69
N TYR A 20 5.48 21.65 21.27
CA TYR A 20 4.93 22.69 22.14
C TYR A 20 3.40 22.63 22.17
N SER A 21 2.80 23.28 23.20
CA SER A 21 1.34 23.29 23.40
C SER A 21 0.56 23.93 22.25
N ASN A 22 1.18 24.75 21.44
CA ASN A 22 0.60 25.37 20.24
C ASN A 22 0.68 24.47 18.99
N GLY A 23 1.20 23.23 19.12
CA GLY A 23 1.34 22.28 18.03
C GLY A 23 2.63 22.40 17.22
N MET A 24 3.47 23.40 17.51
CA MET A 24 4.77 23.55 16.83
C MET A 24 5.79 22.54 17.35
N TRP A 25 6.61 22.04 16.46
CA TRP A 25 7.69 21.12 16.79
C TRP A 25 8.87 21.86 17.41
N GLY A 26 9.55 21.21 18.35
CA GLY A 26 10.76 21.73 18.93
C GLY A 26 11.93 21.75 17.93
N TRP A 27 12.66 22.83 17.95
CA TRP A 27 13.89 23.04 17.19
C TRP A 27 14.91 23.75 18.09
N TYR A 28 16.15 23.28 18.13
CA TYR A 28 17.17 23.89 18.95
C TYR A 28 17.90 25.02 18.19
N ALA A 29 17.46 26.24 18.35
CA ALA A 29 17.95 27.40 17.61
C ALA A 29 19.48 27.61 17.71
N PRO A 30 20.16 27.44 18.89
CA PRO A 30 21.58 27.65 18.98
C PRO A 30 22.46 26.71 18.15
N ARG A 31 21.94 25.49 17.82
CA ARG A 31 22.70 24.46 17.09
C ARG A 31 21.77 23.60 16.23
N ASP A 32 21.19 24.19 15.21
CA ASP A 32 20.21 23.56 14.36
C ASP A 32 20.64 22.18 13.79
N ALA A 33 21.87 22.09 13.33
CA ALA A 33 22.37 20.87 12.70
C ALA A 33 22.73 19.74 13.68
N ASP A 34 22.97 20.07 14.96
CA ASP A 34 23.56 19.15 15.94
C ASP A 34 22.54 18.52 16.90
N VAL A 35 21.36 19.11 17.02
CA VAL A 35 20.34 18.70 17.99
C VAL A 35 19.00 18.45 17.27
N PRO A 36 18.88 17.32 16.59
CA PRO A 36 17.68 17.00 15.83
C PRO A 36 16.54 16.55 16.75
N ASN A 37 15.30 16.95 16.41
CA ASN A 37 14.10 16.49 17.09
C ASN A 37 13.63 15.14 16.53
N SER A 38 13.78 14.07 17.33
CA SER A 38 13.42 12.71 16.91
C SER A 38 11.92 12.54 16.68
N ALA A 39 11.08 13.23 17.42
CA ALA A 39 9.62 13.20 17.26
C ALA A 39 9.20 13.86 15.94
N TYR A 40 9.82 14.99 15.61
CA TYR A 40 9.62 15.64 14.31
C TYR A 40 10.00 14.71 13.14
N PHE A 41 11.17 14.07 13.22
CA PHE A 41 11.61 13.13 12.18
C PHE A 41 10.68 11.93 12.05
N LEU A 42 10.12 11.41 13.14
CA LEU A 42 9.13 10.34 13.10
C LEU A 42 7.83 10.79 12.45
N ALA A 43 7.36 12.01 12.78
CA ALA A 43 6.11 12.53 12.25
C ALA A 43 6.21 12.88 10.75
N THR A 44 7.35 13.46 10.33
CA THR A 44 7.60 13.86 8.93
C THR A 44 8.32 12.79 8.11
N GLY A 45 8.72 11.71 8.75
CA GLY A 45 9.33 10.56 8.08
C GLY A 45 8.38 9.89 7.10
N GLY A 46 8.89 9.50 5.94
CA GLY A 46 8.08 8.84 4.91
C GLY A 46 7.42 7.56 5.42
N THR A 47 6.14 7.41 5.16
CA THR A 47 5.40 6.19 5.44
C THR A 47 5.23 5.37 4.17
N GLU A 48 5.48 4.06 4.24
CA GLU A 48 5.15 3.13 3.16
C GLU A 48 3.75 2.55 3.40
N LYS A 49 2.81 2.91 2.55
CA LYS A 49 1.48 2.29 2.54
C LYS A 49 1.49 1.15 1.52
N ARG A 50 1.24 -0.06 1.98
CA ARG A 50 1.11 -1.24 1.13
C ARG A 50 -0.35 -1.63 0.99
N THR A 51 -0.84 -1.66 -0.25
CA THR A 51 -2.21 -2.06 -0.58
C THR A 51 -2.16 -3.36 -1.37
N THR A 52 -2.87 -4.36 -0.90
CA THR A 52 -2.99 -5.64 -1.60
C THR A 52 -4.43 -5.81 -2.09
N THR A 53 -4.58 -5.91 -3.39
CA THR A 53 -5.85 -6.22 -4.04
C THR A 53 -5.82 -7.68 -4.49
N LYS A 54 -6.78 -8.48 -4.02
CA LYS A 54 -6.95 -9.86 -4.44
C LYS A 54 -8.30 -10.03 -5.13
N VAL A 55 -8.29 -10.59 -6.33
CA VAL A 55 -9.49 -10.92 -7.10
C VAL A 55 -9.47 -12.41 -7.36
N THR A 56 -10.49 -13.10 -6.91
CA THR A 56 -10.73 -14.52 -7.18
C THR A 56 -12.04 -14.63 -7.95
N THR A 57 -12.01 -15.30 -9.07
CA THR A 57 -13.18 -15.44 -9.95
C THR A 57 -13.25 -16.85 -10.46
N ASP A 58 -14.43 -17.46 -10.32
CA ASP A 58 -14.73 -18.80 -10.81
C ASP A 58 -15.97 -18.76 -11.70
N PHE A 59 -15.86 -19.31 -12.90
CA PHE A 59 -16.96 -19.52 -13.82
C PHE A 59 -17.11 -21.00 -14.12
N ILE A 60 -18.31 -21.50 -13.94
CA ILE A 60 -18.68 -22.88 -14.29
C ILE A 60 -19.81 -22.82 -15.31
N LEU A 61 -19.59 -23.45 -16.45
CA LEU A 61 -20.60 -23.65 -17.48
C LEU A 61 -20.89 -25.14 -17.58
N GLU A 62 -22.14 -25.52 -17.39
CA GLU A 62 -22.63 -26.88 -17.61
C GLU A 62 -23.72 -26.86 -18.68
N GLN A 63 -23.56 -27.68 -19.70
CA GLN A 63 -24.48 -27.75 -20.83
C GLN A 63 -24.83 -29.20 -21.10
N ASP A 64 -26.13 -29.50 -21.10
CA ASP A 64 -26.63 -30.76 -21.64
C ASP A 64 -26.64 -30.71 -23.18
N LEU A 65 -25.95 -31.65 -23.80
CA LEU A 65 -25.81 -31.76 -25.24
C LEU A 65 -26.69 -32.92 -25.79
N ALA A 66 -27.77 -33.25 -25.08
CA ALA A 66 -28.71 -34.30 -25.52
C ALA A 66 -29.32 -34.03 -26.91
N MET A 67 -29.29 -32.75 -27.36
CA MET A 67 -29.68 -32.37 -28.72
C MET A 67 -28.77 -32.98 -29.81
N LEU A 68 -27.48 -33.20 -29.47
CA LEU A 68 -26.49 -33.80 -30.37
C LEU A 68 -26.52 -35.32 -30.23
N THR A 69 -26.47 -35.80 -29.01
CA THR A 69 -26.59 -37.22 -28.67
C THR A 69 -27.03 -37.41 -27.22
N LYS A 70 -27.98 -38.32 -27.01
CA LYS A 70 -28.51 -38.63 -25.68
C LYS A 70 -27.40 -39.10 -24.75
N GLY A 71 -27.31 -38.48 -23.57
CA GLY A 71 -26.34 -38.83 -22.55
C GLY A 71 -25.02 -38.09 -22.63
N LEU A 72 -24.89 -37.10 -23.54
CA LEU A 72 -23.71 -36.23 -23.65
C LEU A 72 -23.90 -34.98 -22.83
N LYS A 73 -22.91 -34.64 -22.01
CA LYS A 73 -22.83 -33.40 -21.20
C LYS A 73 -21.49 -32.75 -21.39
N PHE A 74 -21.49 -31.44 -21.42
CA PHE A 74 -20.29 -30.60 -21.46
C PHE A 74 -20.20 -29.78 -20.19
N LYS A 75 -19.00 -29.72 -19.61
CA LYS A 75 -18.68 -28.86 -18.48
C LYS A 75 -17.40 -28.08 -18.77
N ALA A 76 -17.46 -26.79 -18.60
CA ALA A 76 -16.29 -25.91 -18.65
C ALA A 76 -16.13 -25.22 -17.29
N ASN A 77 -14.89 -25.17 -16.81
CA ASN A 77 -14.54 -24.47 -15.60
C ASN A 77 -13.40 -23.48 -15.92
N PHE A 78 -13.56 -22.25 -15.48
CA PHE A 78 -12.55 -21.20 -15.58
C PHE A 78 -12.39 -20.55 -14.20
N SER A 79 -11.16 -20.57 -13.68
CA SER A 79 -10.82 -19.97 -12.40
C SER A 79 -9.63 -19.04 -12.58
N MET A 80 -9.71 -17.84 -11.99
CA MET A 80 -8.65 -16.85 -12.01
C MET A 80 -8.43 -16.31 -10.61
N ASP A 81 -7.21 -16.46 -10.10
CA ASP A 81 -6.70 -15.78 -8.93
C ASP A 81 -5.70 -14.71 -9.36
N TYR A 82 -5.96 -13.49 -8.99
CA TYR A 82 -5.08 -12.35 -9.24
C TYR A 82 -4.80 -11.63 -7.93
N ARG A 83 -3.53 -11.42 -7.62
CA ARG A 83 -3.08 -10.59 -6.50
C ARG A 83 -2.17 -9.50 -7.03
N PHE A 84 -2.58 -8.27 -6.81
CA PHE A 84 -1.81 -7.08 -7.14
C PHE A 84 -1.43 -6.35 -5.86
N VAL A 85 -0.16 -5.97 -5.75
CA VAL A 85 0.38 -5.27 -4.59
C VAL A 85 0.97 -3.94 -5.03
N GLU A 86 0.44 -2.88 -4.47
CA GLU A 86 0.91 -1.50 -4.66
C GLU A 86 1.54 -0.98 -3.38
N LYS A 87 2.57 -0.15 -3.53
CA LYS A 87 3.23 0.57 -2.44
C LYS A 87 3.12 2.06 -2.64
N SER A 88 2.90 2.78 -1.54
CA SER A 88 3.00 4.24 -1.46
C SER A 88 2.11 5.01 -2.43
N ARG A 89 0.98 4.44 -2.86
CA ARG A 89 -0.01 5.16 -3.65
C ARG A 89 -0.89 6.02 -2.75
N GLY A 90 -1.07 7.28 -3.06
CA GLY A 90 -1.96 8.16 -2.33
C GLY A 90 -1.58 9.62 -2.39
N ILE A 91 -1.92 10.33 -1.33
CA ILE A 91 -1.57 11.73 -1.10
C ILE A 91 -0.48 11.76 -0.04
N ASN A 92 0.57 12.53 -0.30
CA ASN A 92 1.60 12.84 0.68
C ASN A 92 1.36 14.25 1.21
N ASP A 93 1.01 14.34 2.47
CA ASP A 93 0.74 15.57 3.22
C ASP A 93 1.56 15.66 4.52
N GLN A 94 2.56 14.81 4.66
CA GLN A 94 3.32 14.62 5.91
C GLN A 94 4.09 15.85 6.40
N TYR A 95 4.28 16.85 5.54
CA TYR A 95 4.94 18.10 5.87
C TYR A 95 3.96 19.23 6.19
N ASN A 96 2.67 19.01 6.13
CA ASN A 96 1.70 19.95 6.62
C ASN A 96 1.86 20.06 8.15
N ASP A 97 1.70 21.25 8.71
CA ASP A 97 1.89 21.52 10.13
C ASP A 97 3.30 21.20 10.64
N SER A 98 4.32 21.38 9.81
CA SER A 98 5.72 21.09 10.14
C SER A 98 6.48 22.28 10.72
N GLN A 99 5.78 23.28 11.23
CA GLN A 99 6.37 24.46 11.85
C GLN A 99 7.22 24.10 13.09
N ARG A 100 8.37 24.78 13.22
CA ARG A 100 9.32 24.54 14.31
C ARG A 100 9.67 25.81 15.06
N MET A 101 9.79 25.70 16.38
CA MET A 101 10.15 26.80 17.27
C MET A 101 11.05 26.32 18.43
N TRP A 102 11.69 27.27 19.04
CA TRP A 102 12.46 27.09 20.27
C TRP A 102 12.14 28.19 21.25
N VAL A 103 11.99 27.84 22.52
CA VAL A 103 11.82 28.77 23.61
C VAL A 103 13.09 28.69 24.45
N ASP A 104 13.80 29.81 24.58
CA ASP A 104 14.98 29.87 25.44
C ASP A 104 14.55 29.66 26.90
N PRO A 105 15.06 28.62 27.59
CA PRO A 105 14.68 28.31 28.95
C PRO A 105 15.11 29.37 29.98
N ASN A 106 16.07 30.22 29.63
CA ASN A 106 16.59 31.25 30.54
C ASN A 106 15.88 32.60 30.38
N THR A 107 15.57 32.98 29.14
CA THR A 107 15.00 34.30 28.82
C THR A 107 13.52 34.24 28.48
N GLY A 108 13.01 33.07 28.10
CA GLY A 108 11.66 32.88 27.58
C GLY A 108 11.45 33.42 26.15
N GLU A 109 12.55 33.84 25.49
CA GLU A 109 12.52 34.35 24.13
C GLU A 109 12.16 33.21 23.15
N ILE A 110 11.31 33.53 22.20
CA ILE A 110 10.84 32.57 21.17
C ILE A 110 11.60 32.81 19.87
N SER A 111 12.23 31.76 19.37
CA SER A 111 12.85 31.72 18.04
C SER A 111 12.08 30.75 17.15
N TYR A 112 11.70 31.21 15.97
CA TYR A 112 11.08 30.36 14.96
C TYR A 112 12.15 29.92 13.95
N LYS A 113 12.12 28.65 13.52
CA LYS A 113 12.98 28.20 12.42
C LYS A 113 12.61 28.92 11.13
N PHE A 114 11.32 29.18 10.98
CA PHE A 114 10.75 30.01 9.95
C PHE A 114 9.98 31.14 10.65
N ASP A 115 10.26 32.40 10.29
CA ASP A 115 9.58 33.55 10.87
C ASP A 115 8.11 33.60 10.43
N PRO A 116 7.15 33.42 11.37
CA PRO A 116 5.73 33.42 11.05
C PRO A 116 5.22 34.77 10.55
N ASP A 117 5.95 35.86 10.77
CA ASP A 117 5.58 37.19 10.35
C ASP A 117 6.22 37.62 9.03
N SER A 118 7.15 36.85 8.51
CA SER A 118 7.88 37.16 7.27
C SER A 118 7.09 36.84 5.98
N GLY A 119 6.08 35.99 6.05
CA GLY A 119 5.27 35.58 4.91
C GLY A 119 3.82 36.01 5.00
N THR A 120 3.03 35.72 4.00
CA THR A 120 1.60 35.95 3.93
C THR A 120 0.83 34.62 3.84
N GLY A 121 -0.18 34.46 4.67
CA GLY A 121 -1.05 33.26 4.61
C GLY A 121 -0.29 31.95 4.89
N ILE A 122 -0.36 31.03 3.94
CA ILE A 122 0.27 29.70 4.04
C ILE A 122 1.79 29.72 3.96
N ASP A 123 2.37 30.82 3.49
CA ASP A 123 3.83 30.97 3.40
C ASP A 123 4.51 31.17 4.75
N LYS A 124 3.73 31.30 5.83
CA LYS A 124 4.21 31.43 7.21
C LYS A 124 4.66 30.10 7.84
N VAL A 125 4.80 29.06 7.07
CA VAL A 125 5.29 27.73 7.53
C VAL A 125 6.64 27.45 6.89
N GLU A 126 7.52 26.77 7.62
CA GLU A 126 8.84 26.36 7.13
C GLU A 126 8.76 25.57 5.83
N ASN A 127 7.82 24.64 5.80
CA ASN A 127 7.39 23.95 4.59
C ASN A 127 5.96 24.41 4.32
N PRO A 128 5.69 25.07 3.21
CA PRO A 128 4.33 25.51 2.87
C PRO A 128 3.37 24.32 2.88
N ILE A 129 2.08 24.57 3.00
CA ILE A 129 1.09 23.50 2.90
C ILE A 129 1.37 22.73 1.62
N TYR A 130 1.85 21.53 1.79
CA TYR A 130 2.34 20.70 0.72
C TYR A 130 1.57 19.39 0.69
N TRP A 131 0.94 19.11 -0.41
CA TRP A 131 0.42 17.80 -0.69
C TRP A 131 0.71 17.45 -2.15
N SER A 132 1.05 16.23 -2.39
CA SER A 132 1.31 15.71 -3.72
C SER A 132 0.66 14.35 -3.90
N THR A 133 0.23 14.06 -5.10
CA THR A 133 -0.21 12.71 -5.45
C THR A 133 1.00 11.82 -5.68
N GLN A 134 1.00 10.66 -5.06
CA GLN A 134 2.00 9.63 -5.31
C GLN A 134 1.40 8.56 -6.21
N ALA A 135 1.99 8.36 -7.37
CA ALA A 135 1.56 7.30 -8.30
C ALA A 135 1.73 5.90 -7.70
N GLY A 136 2.62 5.77 -6.71
CA GLY A 136 3.00 4.51 -6.13
C GLY A 136 3.88 3.67 -7.06
N SER A 137 4.21 2.49 -6.59
CA SER A 137 4.94 1.48 -7.36
C SER A 137 4.28 0.12 -7.19
N ALA A 138 4.27 -0.69 -8.25
CA ALA A 138 3.86 -2.07 -8.15
C ALA A 138 4.94 -2.90 -7.45
N ASP A 139 4.56 -3.67 -6.44
CA ASP A 139 5.45 -4.69 -5.87
C ASP A 139 5.38 -5.95 -6.74
N ILE A 140 6.19 -5.93 -7.80
CA ILE A 140 6.22 -6.99 -8.81
C ILE A 140 6.49 -8.36 -8.17
N GLY A 141 7.43 -8.44 -7.22
CA GLY A 141 7.77 -9.71 -6.55
C GLY A 141 6.63 -10.33 -5.75
N SER A 142 5.68 -9.52 -5.30
CA SER A 142 4.51 -9.96 -4.54
C SER A 142 3.23 -10.07 -5.36
N THR A 143 3.28 -9.65 -6.63
CA THR A 143 2.15 -9.73 -7.58
C THR A 143 2.16 -11.10 -8.26
N TYR A 144 1.03 -11.76 -8.32
CA TYR A 144 0.92 -13.01 -9.05
C TYR A 144 -0.45 -13.16 -9.71
N ARG A 145 -0.48 -13.97 -10.76
CA ARG A 145 -1.70 -14.37 -11.46
C ARG A 145 -1.70 -15.89 -11.66
N LYS A 146 -2.79 -16.52 -11.27
CA LYS A 146 -3.04 -17.93 -11.48
C LYS A 146 -4.30 -18.08 -12.32
N LEU A 147 -4.21 -18.82 -13.40
CA LEU A 147 -5.27 -19.07 -14.33
C LEU A 147 -5.44 -20.57 -14.49
N TYR A 148 -6.61 -21.07 -14.16
CA TYR A 148 -6.98 -22.46 -14.38
C TYR A 148 -8.18 -22.54 -15.29
N TYR A 149 -8.15 -23.43 -16.26
CA TYR A 149 -9.31 -23.77 -17.04
C TYR A 149 -9.35 -25.28 -17.33
N SER A 150 -10.54 -25.81 -17.33
CA SER A 150 -10.79 -27.20 -17.70
C SER A 150 -12.04 -27.32 -18.58
N LEU A 151 -11.97 -28.25 -19.49
CA LEU A 151 -13.08 -28.67 -20.35
C LEU A 151 -13.31 -30.16 -20.13
N GLN A 152 -14.54 -30.54 -19.86
CA GLN A 152 -14.92 -31.90 -19.59
C GLN A 152 -16.10 -32.27 -20.51
N LEU A 153 -16.02 -33.44 -21.07
CA LEU A 153 -17.07 -34.03 -21.88
C LEU A 153 -17.44 -35.41 -21.30
N ASP A 154 -18.65 -35.52 -20.80
CA ASP A 154 -19.17 -36.72 -20.19
C ASP A 154 -20.17 -37.34 -21.14
N TYR A 155 -20.03 -38.63 -21.39
CA TYR A 155 -20.99 -39.42 -22.13
C TYR A 155 -21.40 -40.64 -21.31
N ALA A 156 -22.70 -40.81 -21.10
CA ALA A 156 -23.26 -42.01 -20.46
C ALA A 156 -24.58 -42.39 -21.12
N ARG A 157 -24.63 -43.61 -21.65
CA ARG A 157 -25.84 -44.09 -22.33
C ARG A 157 -26.00 -45.61 -22.16
N LYS A 158 -27.25 -46.01 -21.96
CA LYS A 158 -27.67 -47.42 -21.94
C LYS A 158 -28.21 -47.84 -23.29
N PHE A 159 -27.72 -48.96 -23.79
CA PHE A 159 -28.12 -49.59 -25.04
C PHE A 159 -28.61 -51.01 -24.74
N GLY A 160 -29.91 -51.19 -24.56
CA GLY A 160 -30.45 -52.47 -24.09
C GLY A 160 -29.91 -52.82 -22.70
N ASP A 161 -29.21 -53.94 -22.58
CA ASP A 161 -28.60 -54.40 -21.34
C ASP A 161 -27.15 -53.87 -21.13
N HIS A 162 -26.62 -53.15 -22.11
CA HIS A 162 -25.25 -52.61 -22.03
C HIS A 162 -25.26 -51.13 -21.64
N GLU A 163 -24.42 -50.76 -20.69
CA GLU A 163 -24.18 -49.38 -20.29
C GLU A 163 -22.80 -48.96 -20.76
N VAL A 164 -22.70 -47.84 -21.47
CA VAL A 164 -21.44 -47.28 -21.98
C VAL A 164 -21.26 -45.91 -21.39
N SER A 165 -20.09 -45.68 -20.77
CA SER A 165 -19.68 -44.36 -20.28
C SER A 165 -18.31 -44.02 -20.78
N ALA A 166 -18.10 -42.74 -21.06
CA ALA A 166 -16.80 -42.17 -21.45
C ALA A 166 -16.64 -40.79 -20.87
N LEU A 167 -15.41 -40.44 -20.46
CA LEU A 167 -15.04 -39.16 -19.94
C LEU A 167 -13.83 -38.61 -20.72
N GLY A 168 -13.99 -37.44 -21.31
CA GLY A 168 -12.89 -36.64 -21.86
C GLY A 168 -12.61 -35.43 -20.98
N LEU A 169 -11.38 -35.26 -20.51
CA LEU A 169 -10.98 -34.13 -19.69
C LEU A 169 -9.74 -33.47 -20.28
N PHE A 170 -9.82 -32.15 -20.44
CA PHE A 170 -8.69 -31.30 -20.74
C PHE A 170 -8.58 -30.24 -19.64
N SER A 171 -7.41 -30.06 -19.04
CA SER A 171 -7.18 -29.01 -18.06
C SER A 171 -5.82 -28.34 -18.27
N ARG A 172 -5.75 -27.07 -17.93
CA ARG A 172 -4.51 -26.31 -17.96
C ARG A 172 -4.45 -25.32 -16.81
N LEU A 173 -3.30 -25.29 -16.17
CA LEU A 173 -2.91 -24.31 -15.18
C LEU A 173 -1.79 -23.43 -15.73
N LYS A 174 -1.95 -22.09 -15.59
CA LYS A 174 -0.91 -21.10 -15.86
C LYS A 174 -0.71 -20.29 -14.60
N GLU A 175 0.56 -20.17 -14.19
CA GLU A 175 0.95 -19.33 -13.10
C GLU A 175 2.01 -18.33 -13.59
N ALA A 176 1.87 -17.06 -13.19
CA ALA A 176 2.82 -16.02 -13.49
C ALA A 176 3.04 -15.20 -12.21
N GLN A 177 4.29 -14.96 -11.87
CA GLN A 177 4.71 -14.10 -10.79
C GLN A 177 5.48 -12.93 -11.38
N GLY A 178 5.25 -11.74 -10.87
CA GLY A 178 5.98 -10.57 -11.33
C GLY A 178 5.43 -9.95 -12.63
N SER A 179 4.16 -10.13 -12.94
CA SER A 179 3.53 -9.58 -14.17
C SER A 179 2.29 -8.76 -13.87
#